data_cebe253cc3caf3a73fe1db5e24a49625
#
_entry.id   cebe253cc3caf3a73fe1db5e24a49625
#
_cell.length_a   1.000
_cell.length_b   1.000
_cell.length_c   1.000
_cell.angle_alpha   90.00
_cell.angle_beta   90.00
_cell.angle_gamma   90.00
#
_symmetry.space_group_name_H-M   'P 1'
#
loop_
_entity.id
_entity.type
_entity.pdbx_description
1 polymer ?
#
loop_
_entity_poly.entity_id
_entity_poly.type
_entity_poly.pdbx_seq_one_letter_code
_entity_poly.pdbx_strand_id
1 'polypeptide(L)'
;MENERKDIGTLAKKYDKLQTLMCYVNKETLMKQHKKQMKGKASGIDGMTKEQYNENVENNIEDLLIRMKKFNYKPQAVKRVYIPKTGSDKLRPLGIPAYEDRLVQGCMAYVLNEIYETKFLNCSYGFRPNRNCHQAIREINQTIMTKKVNYILDADIKSFFDNVDHTWLMEFLKHDIEDKNFLRYISRFLKSGVIEDLKYYESDKGTPQGGLISPVLANVYLHYVLDLWFEKGIKPKLKGEAYLVRYCDDFIIMFQYENEAQEVYELLKERLKKFKLELAEEKNKNTSFWKI
;
A
#
# COMPACT_ATOMS: atom_id res chain seq x y z
N MET A 1 -30.35 -20.33 6.35
CA MET A 1 -29.18 -20.86 5.60
C MET A 1 -28.12 -19.78 5.61
N GLU A 2 -27.16 -19.86 6.52
CA GLU A 2 -25.95 -19.05 6.49
C GLU A 2 -25.17 -19.44 5.24
N ASN A 3 -25.18 -18.54 4.24
CA ASN A 3 -24.33 -18.68 3.09
C ASN A 3 -22.89 -18.54 3.59
N GLU A 4 -22.18 -19.66 3.77
CA GLU A 4 -20.74 -19.67 4.02
C GLU A 4 -20.08 -18.87 2.88
N ARG A 5 -19.71 -17.63 3.19
CA ARG A 5 -18.99 -16.80 2.22
C ARG A 5 -17.64 -17.45 1.98
N LYS A 6 -17.40 -17.82 0.73
CA LYS A 6 -16.13 -18.41 0.31
C LYS A 6 -14.99 -17.49 0.74
N ASP A 7 -13.94 -18.10 1.26
CA ASP A 7 -12.70 -17.41 1.60
C ASP A 7 -12.15 -16.68 0.37
N ILE A 8 -11.87 -15.37 0.52
CA ILE A 8 -11.42 -14.49 -0.58
C ILE A 8 -10.11 -15.01 -1.15
N GLY A 9 -9.17 -15.43 -0.30
CA GLY A 9 -7.89 -15.98 -0.74
C GLY A 9 -8.05 -17.23 -1.60
N THR A 10 -8.99 -18.10 -1.27
CA THR A 10 -9.34 -19.25 -2.12
C THR A 10 -9.92 -18.84 -3.46
N LEU A 11 -10.79 -17.82 -3.48
CA LEU A 11 -11.31 -17.27 -4.73
C LEU A 11 -10.21 -16.64 -5.59
N ALA A 12 -9.30 -15.89 -4.98
CA ALA A 12 -8.18 -15.23 -5.65
C ALA A 12 -7.16 -16.20 -6.29
N LYS A 13 -7.04 -17.41 -5.74
CA LYS A 13 -6.24 -18.49 -6.33
C LYS A 13 -6.95 -19.18 -7.50
N LYS A 14 -8.29 -19.16 -7.49
CA LYS A 14 -9.10 -19.90 -8.46
C LYS A 14 -9.46 -19.08 -9.70
N TYR A 15 -9.65 -17.78 -9.55
CA TYR A 15 -10.11 -16.89 -10.61
C TYR A 15 -9.10 -15.78 -10.87
N ASP A 16 -8.86 -15.49 -12.14
CA ASP A 16 -7.95 -14.41 -12.56
C ASP A 16 -8.48 -13.03 -12.16
N LYS A 17 -9.80 -12.83 -12.22
CA LYS A 17 -10.47 -11.60 -11.83
C LYS A 17 -11.60 -11.87 -10.84
N LEU A 18 -11.69 -11.01 -9.85
CA LEU A 18 -12.68 -11.14 -8.79
C LEU A 18 -13.81 -10.13 -8.94
N GLN A 19 -15.03 -10.63 -8.71
CA GLN A 19 -16.28 -9.87 -8.73
C GLN A 19 -16.95 -9.90 -7.35
N THR A 20 -17.96 -9.04 -7.17
CA THR A 20 -18.84 -9.06 -5.99
C THR A 20 -18.11 -8.84 -4.66
N LEU A 21 -16.98 -8.11 -4.67
CA LEU A 21 -16.15 -7.86 -3.49
C LEU A 21 -16.84 -6.94 -2.47
N MET A 22 -17.77 -6.08 -2.92
CA MET A 22 -18.54 -5.21 -2.02
C MET A 22 -19.39 -5.99 -1.01
N CYS A 23 -19.70 -7.26 -1.22
CA CYS A 23 -20.45 -8.08 -0.25
C CYS A 23 -19.65 -8.30 1.05
N TYR A 24 -18.32 -8.17 1.02
CA TYR A 24 -17.45 -8.26 2.19
C TYR A 24 -17.42 -6.96 3.01
N VAL A 25 -17.94 -5.85 2.48
CA VAL A 25 -18.16 -4.62 3.23
C VAL A 25 -19.61 -4.65 3.76
N ASN A 26 -19.80 -5.17 4.96
CA ASN A 26 -21.11 -5.44 5.55
C ASN A 26 -21.11 -5.14 7.05
N LYS A 27 -22.27 -5.28 7.72
CA LYS A 27 -22.43 -4.95 9.15
C LYS A 27 -21.39 -5.67 10.02
N GLU A 28 -21.16 -6.95 9.79
CA GLU A 28 -20.22 -7.76 10.56
C GLU A 28 -18.78 -7.25 10.42
N THR A 29 -18.32 -7.04 9.18
CA THR A 29 -16.95 -6.59 8.91
C THR A 29 -16.71 -5.16 9.36
N LEU A 30 -17.69 -4.24 9.19
CA LEU A 30 -17.62 -2.88 9.72
C LEU A 30 -17.57 -2.89 11.26
N MET A 31 -18.37 -3.73 11.92
CA MET A 31 -18.32 -3.90 13.37
C MET A 31 -16.97 -4.44 13.84
N LYS A 32 -16.38 -5.40 13.10
CA LYS A 32 -15.01 -5.87 13.37
C LYS A 32 -13.99 -4.74 13.25
N GLN A 33 -14.10 -3.89 12.24
CA GLN A 33 -13.21 -2.74 12.09
C GLN A 33 -13.42 -1.71 13.20
N HIS A 34 -14.68 -1.44 13.61
CA HIS A 34 -14.97 -0.58 14.76
C HIS A 34 -14.30 -1.10 16.05
N LYS A 35 -14.40 -2.40 16.32
CA LYS A 35 -13.76 -3.02 17.50
C LYS A 35 -12.22 -2.85 17.49
N LYS A 36 -11.59 -2.91 16.32
CA LYS A 36 -10.14 -2.71 16.13
C LYS A 36 -9.69 -1.26 16.35
N GLN A 37 -10.58 -0.25 16.22
CA GLN A 37 -10.19 1.12 16.49
C GLN A 37 -9.78 1.30 17.95
N MET A 38 -8.69 2.01 18.18
CA MET A 38 -8.22 2.32 19.53
C MET A 38 -8.98 3.55 20.10
N LYS A 39 -9.23 3.56 21.40
CA LYS A 39 -9.76 4.73 22.12
C LYS A 39 -8.71 5.85 22.19
N GLY A 40 -9.18 7.10 22.36
CA GLY A 40 -8.31 8.25 22.56
C GLY A 40 -7.44 8.63 21.34
N LYS A 41 -7.76 8.13 20.14
CA LYS A 41 -7.07 8.53 18.91
C LYS A 41 -7.68 9.79 18.31
N ALA A 42 -6.84 10.59 17.65
CA ALA A 42 -7.26 11.83 17.00
C ALA A 42 -8.41 11.59 16.00
N SER A 43 -9.41 12.48 16.05
CA SER A 43 -10.54 12.49 15.12
C SER A 43 -10.13 13.07 13.77
N GLY A 44 -10.83 12.65 12.71
CA GLY A 44 -10.76 13.26 11.39
C GLY A 44 -11.38 14.64 11.36
N ILE A 45 -11.77 15.08 10.16
CA ILE A 45 -12.43 16.38 9.97
C ILE A 45 -13.84 16.41 10.56
N ASP A 46 -14.48 15.25 10.68
CA ASP A 46 -15.80 15.04 11.27
C ASP A 46 -15.83 15.25 12.79
N GLY A 47 -14.67 15.36 13.44
CA GLY A 47 -14.56 15.44 14.90
C GLY A 47 -14.99 14.17 15.64
N MET A 48 -15.47 13.13 14.93
CA MET A 48 -16.03 11.91 15.52
C MET A 48 -14.95 11.07 16.19
N THR A 49 -15.15 10.73 17.46
CA THR A 49 -14.30 9.79 18.21
C THR A 49 -14.91 8.39 18.24
N LYS A 50 -14.11 7.41 18.64
CA LYS A 50 -14.62 6.05 18.84
C LYS A 50 -15.71 5.98 19.91
N GLU A 51 -15.54 6.72 20.99
CA GLU A 51 -16.44 6.77 22.12
C GLU A 51 -17.82 7.29 21.68
N GLN A 52 -17.85 8.42 21.00
CA GLN A 52 -19.09 9.01 20.47
C GLN A 52 -19.76 8.10 19.43
N TYR A 53 -19.01 7.52 18.51
CA TYR A 53 -19.56 6.60 17.51
C TYR A 53 -20.15 5.34 18.15
N ASN A 54 -19.55 4.87 19.25
CA ASN A 54 -20.00 3.69 19.99
C ASN A 54 -21.34 3.86 20.69
N GLU A 55 -21.76 5.09 21.03
CA GLU A 55 -23.04 5.37 21.68
C GLU A 55 -24.23 4.87 20.84
N ASN A 56 -24.10 4.87 19.52
CA ASN A 56 -25.16 4.43 18.61
C ASN A 56 -24.61 3.61 17.44
N VAL A 57 -23.63 2.75 17.71
CA VAL A 57 -22.82 2.09 16.71
C VAL A 57 -23.62 1.24 15.71
N GLU A 58 -24.67 0.56 16.14
CA GLU A 58 -25.47 -0.29 15.25
C GLU A 58 -26.24 0.54 14.22
N ASN A 59 -26.92 1.60 14.66
CA ASN A 59 -27.65 2.50 13.76
C ASN A 59 -26.69 3.27 12.84
N ASN A 60 -25.56 3.72 13.37
CA ASN A 60 -24.53 4.40 12.57
C ASN A 60 -24.01 3.50 11.43
N ILE A 61 -23.73 2.22 11.72
CA ILE A 61 -23.27 1.26 10.71
C ILE A 61 -24.40 0.92 9.71
N GLU A 62 -25.63 0.80 10.16
CA GLU A 62 -26.78 0.56 9.28
C GLU A 62 -27.01 1.73 8.31
N ASP A 63 -26.98 2.97 8.82
CA ASP A 63 -27.07 4.17 7.99
C ASP A 63 -25.92 4.24 6.96
N LEU A 64 -24.69 4.00 7.41
CA LEU A 64 -23.52 3.95 6.53
C LEU A 64 -23.73 2.94 5.38
N LEU A 65 -24.20 1.73 5.69
CA LEU A 65 -24.49 0.70 4.68
C LEU A 65 -25.62 1.12 3.71
N ILE A 66 -26.66 1.79 4.20
CA ILE A 66 -27.73 2.33 3.36
C ILE A 66 -27.17 3.38 2.40
N ARG A 67 -26.35 4.33 2.90
CA ARG A 67 -25.69 5.35 2.06
C ARG A 67 -24.75 4.72 1.04
N MET A 68 -24.00 3.68 1.41
CA MET A 68 -23.14 2.95 0.49
C MET A 68 -23.94 2.25 -0.61
N LYS A 69 -25.02 1.53 -0.27
CA LYS A 69 -25.89 0.85 -1.26
C LYS A 69 -26.53 1.82 -2.25
N LYS A 70 -26.89 3.01 -1.79
CA LYS A 70 -27.46 4.09 -2.63
C LYS A 70 -26.39 4.93 -3.34
N PHE A 71 -25.11 4.62 -3.19
CA PHE A 71 -23.96 5.40 -3.70
C PHE A 71 -23.87 6.85 -3.19
N ASN A 72 -24.60 7.18 -2.13
CA ASN A 72 -24.60 8.49 -1.49
C ASN A 72 -23.42 8.68 -0.51
N TYR A 73 -22.80 7.59 -0.07
CA TYR A 73 -21.59 7.68 0.73
C TYR A 73 -20.43 8.22 -0.11
N LYS A 74 -19.84 9.32 0.35
CA LYS A 74 -18.63 9.93 -0.21
C LYS A 74 -17.60 10.06 0.90
N PRO A 75 -16.38 9.54 0.73
CA PRO A 75 -15.30 9.79 1.68
C PRO A 75 -15.08 11.28 1.89
N GLN A 76 -14.77 11.66 3.11
CA GLN A 76 -14.43 13.03 3.45
C GLN A 76 -12.96 13.31 3.20
N ALA A 77 -12.60 14.60 3.06
CA ALA A 77 -11.21 14.99 2.95
C ALA A 77 -10.43 14.59 4.22
N VAL A 78 -9.19 14.19 4.03
CA VAL A 78 -8.33 13.74 5.12
C VAL A 78 -7.76 14.95 5.86
N LYS A 79 -7.88 14.99 7.18
CA LYS A 79 -7.28 16.05 8.01
C LYS A 79 -5.77 15.85 8.08
N ARG A 80 -4.98 16.80 7.58
CA ARG A 80 -3.53 16.76 7.66
C ARG A 80 -3.02 17.23 9.02
N VAL A 81 -2.09 16.50 9.56
CA VAL A 81 -1.32 16.86 10.76
C VAL A 81 0.15 16.52 10.50
N TYR A 82 1.05 17.16 11.23
CA TYR A 82 2.48 16.93 11.09
C TYR A 82 3.03 16.27 12.34
N ILE A 83 3.83 15.23 12.17
CA ILE A 83 4.55 14.55 13.25
C ILE A 83 6.05 14.62 13.03
N PRO A 84 6.89 14.75 14.09
CA PRO A 84 8.33 14.74 13.96
C PRO A 84 8.81 13.43 13.32
N LYS A 85 9.74 13.53 12.35
CA LYS A 85 10.41 12.36 11.79
C LYS A 85 11.55 11.96 12.73
N THR A 86 11.56 10.71 13.19
CA THR A 86 12.62 10.20 14.08
C THR A 86 14.01 10.41 13.47
N GLY A 87 14.91 11.04 14.23
CA GLY A 87 16.29 11.31 13.82
C GLY A 87 16.47 12.45 12.81
N SER A 88 15.49 13.35 12.69
CA SER A 88 15.55 14.50 11.76
C SER A 88 14.64 15.62 12.26
N ASP A 89 15.01 16.88 11.98
CA ASP A 89 14.18 18.07 12.22
C ASP A 89 13.00 18.19 11.22
N LYS A 90 12.93 17.31 10.24
CA LYS A 90 11.87 17.30 9.25
C LYS A 90 10.57 16.75 9.84
N LEU A 91 9.44 17.32 9.42
CA LEU A 91 8.11 16.84 9.76
C LEU A 91 7.60 15.84 8.71
N ARG A 92 6.87 14.82 9.16
CA ARG A 92 6.16 13.88 8.29
C ARG A 92 4.68 14.27 8.27
N PRO A 93 4.09 14.55 7.10
CA PRO A 93 2.66 14.75 6.99
C PRO A 93 1.92 13.43 7.26
N LEU A 94 0.90 13.47 8.11
CA LEU A 94 0.02 12.35 8.40
C LEU A 94 -1.42 12.78 8.14
N GLY A 95 -2.16 11.96 7.42
CA GLY A 95 -3.58 12.18 7.17
C GLY A 95 -4.46 11.41 8.15
N ILE A 96 -5.41 12.08 8.75
CA ILE A 96 -6.38 11.48 9.66
C ILE A 96 -7.75 11.42 8.94
N PRO A 97 -8.19 10.24 8.45
CA PRO A 97 -9.49 10.09 7.82
C PRO A 97 -10.63 10.27 8.82
N ALA A 98 -11.82 10.63 8.33
CA ALA A 98 -13.06 10.62 9.11
C ALA A 98 -13.34 9.23 9.70
N TYR A 99 -14.15 9.17 10.75
CA TYR A 99 -14.30 7.92 11.49
C TYR A 99 -14.89 6.79 10.63
N GLU A 100 -15.98 7.04 9.93
CA GLU A 100 -16.58 6.05 9.02
C GLU A 100 -15.66 5.66 7.88
N ASP A 101 -14.86 6.60 7.37
CA ASP A 101 -13.87 6.34 6.32
C ASP A 101 -12.82 5.33 6.79
N ARG A 102 -12.39 5.40 8.05
CA ARG A 102 -11.49 4.37 8.64
C ARG A 102 -12.12 2.99 8.65
N LEU A 103 -13.43 2.90 8.97
CA LEU A 103 -14.14 1.61 9.01
C LEU A 103 -14.22 1.00 7.60
N VAL A 104 -14.64 1.79 6.61
CA VAL A 104 -14.76 1.34 5.22
C VAL A 104 -13.40 0.99 4.64
N GLN A 105 -12.39 1.86 4.82
CA GLN A 105 -11.02 1.58 4.39
C GLN A 105 -10.46 0.31 5.04
N GLY A 106 -10.73 0.08 6.32
CA GLY A 106 -10.31 -1.13 7.01
C GLY A 106 -10.92 -2.41 6.45
N CYS A 107 -12.21 -2.38 6.06
CA CYS A 107 -12.85 -3.50 5.37
C CYS A 107 -12.25 -3.72 3.98
N MET A 108 -12.06 -2.67 3.21
CA MET A 108 -11.50 -2.77 1.86
C MET A 108 -10.04 -3.20 1.88
N ALA A 109 -9.24 -2.72 2.84
CA ALA A 109 -7.86 -3.16 3.04
C ALA A 109 -7.78 -4.65 3.38
N TYR A 110 -8.71 -5.14 4.21
CA TYR A 110 -8.82 -6.58 4.49
C TYR A 110 -9.07 -7.38 3.20
N VAL A 111 -10.04 -6.98 2.38
CA VAL A 111 -10.34 -7.64 1.09
C VAL A 111 -9.12 -7.64 0.17
N LEU A 112 -8.46 -6.49 0.03
CA LEU A 112 -7.26 -6.37 -0.81
C LEU A 112 -6.11 -7.25 -0.29
N ASN A 113 -5.87 -7.30 1.01
CA ASN A 113 -4.85 -8.17 1.58
C ASN A 113 -5.14 -9.65 1.27
N GLU A 114 -6.37 -10.14 1.45
CA GLU A 114 -6.74 -11.51 1.12
C GLU A 114 -6.50 -11.84 -0.37
N ILE A 115 -6.73 -10.88 -1.27
CA ILE A 115 -6.47 -11.05 -2.71
C ILE A 115 -4.97 -11.07 -2.98
N TYR A 116 -4.25 -10.03 -2.53
CA TYR A 116 -2.88 -9.80 -2.97
C TYR A 116 -1.83 -10.63 -2.22
N GLU A 117 -2.13 -11.13 -1.00
CA GLU A 117 -1.26 -12.10 -0.34
C GLU A 117 -1.08 -13.40 -1.15
N THR A 118 -2.02 -13.71 -2.04
CA THR A 118 -1.88 -14.85 -2.97
C THR A 118 -0.98 -14.55 -4.17
N LYS A 119 -0.67 -13.27 -4.42
CA LYS A 119 0.05 -12.77 -5.60
C LYS A 119 1.42 -12.16 -5.26
N PHE A 120 1.53 -11.51 -4.10
CA PHE A 120 2.78 -10.87 -3.68
C PHE A 120 3.94 -11.84 -3.61
N LEU A 121 5.07 -11.42 -4.17
CA LEU A 121 6.30 -12.21 -4.19
C LEU A 121 6.98 -12.24 -2.80
N ASN A 122 7.86 -13.22 -2.62
CA ASN A 122 8.57 -13.40 -1.35
C ASN A 122 9.57 -12.29 -1.03
N CYS A 123 10.00 -11.54 -2.02
CA CYS A 123 10.91 -10.40 -1.85
C CYS A 123 10.29 -9.21 -1.10
N SER A 124 8.96 -9.13 -0.99
CA SER A 124 8.23 -8.03 -0.34
C SER A 124 7.84 -8.35 1.10
N TYR A 125 8.16 -7.47 2.06
CA TYR A 125 7.96 -7.67 3.50
C TYR A 125 7.08 -6.62 4.17
N GLY A 126 7.19 -5.34 3.80
CA GLY A 126 6.51 -4.25 4.49
C GLY A 126 4.99 -4.29 4.35
N PHE A 127 4.28 -3.94 5.42
CA PHE A 127 2.82 -3.85 5.49
C PHE A 127 2.05 -5.13 5.12
N ARG A 128 2.69 -6.27 5.14
CA ARG A 128 2.06 -7.56 4.85
C ARG A 128 1.76 -8.34 6.14
N PRO A 129 0.61 -9.06 6.21
CA PRO A 129 0.32 -9.94 7.32
C PRO A 129 1.45 -10.97 7.55
N ASN A 130 1.81 -11.21 8.81
CA ASN A 130 2.83 -12.18 9.22
C ASN A 130 4.25 -11.91 8.69
N ARG A 131 4.51 -10.72 8.14
CA ARG A 131 5.83 -10.27 7.72
C ARG A 131 6.28 -9.04 8.51
N ASN A 132 7.58 -8.91 8.73
CA ASN A 132 8.15 -7.81 9.49
C ASN A 132 9.57 -7.46 9.03
N CYS A 133 10.09 -6.34 9.54
CA CYS A 133 11.43 -5.83 9.20
C CYS A 133 12.54 -6.82 9.56
N HIS A 134 12.43 -7.51 10.70
CA HIS A 134 13.45 -8.49 11.12
C HIS A 134 13.55 -9.69 10.16
N GLN A 135 12.44 -10.07 9.52
CA GLN A 135 12.47 -11.11 8.48
C GLN A 135 13.18 -10.61 7.22
N ALA A 136 12.94 -9.36 6.81
CA ALA A 136 13.64 -8.76 5.69
C ALA A 136 15.17 -8.68 5.94
N ILE A 137 15.57 -8.21 7.12
CA ILE A 137 16.99 -8.15 7.51
C ILE A 137 17.63 -9.55 7.54
N ARG A 138 16.91 -10.55 8.06
CA ARG A 138 17.42 -11.94 8.05
C ARG A 138 17.61 -12.47 6.64
N GLU A 139 16.68 -12.19 5.72
CA GLU A 139 16.80 -12.58 4.32
C GLU A 139 18.01 -11.94 3.65
N ILE A 140 18.25 -10.64 3.88
CA ILE A 140 19.44 -9.94 3.40
C ILE A 140 20.70 -10.61 3.93
N ASN A 141 20.80 -10.81 5.24
CA ASN A 141 21.96 -11.42 5.88
C ASN A 141 22.20 -12.86 5.35
N GLN A 142 21.16 -13.67 5.27
CA GLN A 142 21.27 -15.03 4.75
C GLN A 142 21.73 -15.03 3.28
N THR A 143 21.21 -14.12 2.46
CA THR A 143 21.61 -14.00 1.06
C THR A 143 23.09 -13.63 0.94
N ILE A 144 23.55 -12.64 1.69
CA ILE A 144 24.98 -12.24 1.71
C ILE A 144 25.88 -13.39 2.14
N MET A 145 25.48 -14.16 3.14
CA MET A 145 26.31 -15.24 3.70
C MET A 145 26.33 -16.52 2.86
N THR A 146 25.31 -16.75 2.03
CA THR A 146 25.12 -18.06 1.35
C THR A 146 25.08 -18.01 -0.16
N LYS A 147 24.94 -16.82 -0.75
CA LYS A 147 24.80 -16.64 -2.21
C LYS A 147 26.02 -15.92 -2.80
N LYS A 148 26.17 -16.04 -4.11
CA LYS A 148 27.26 -15.38 -4.84
C LYS A 148 26.88 -13.91 -5.11
N VAL A 149 26.89 -13.08 -4.07
CA VAL A 149 26.62 -11.64 -4.18
C VAL A 149 27.82 -10.85 -3.70
N ASN A 150 28.23 -9.81 -4.44
CA ASN A 150 29.38 -8.98 -4.15
C ASN A 150 29.05 -7.49 -4.16
N TYR A 151 27.87 -7.12 -4.73
CA TYR A 151 27.46 -5.73 -4.91
C TYR A 151 26.04 -5.54 -4.42
N ILE A 152 25.80 -4.44 -3.70
CA ILE A 152 24.48 -4.07 -3.19
C ILE A 152 24.09 -2.72 -3.80
N LEU A 153 22.91 -2.67 -4.38
CA LEU A 153 22.19 -1.45 -4.72
C LEU A 153 21.16 -1.18 -3.62
N ASP A 154 21.43 -0.18 -2.78
CA ASP A 154 20.49 0.37 -1.78
C ASP A 154 19.74 1.54 -2.43
N ALA A 155 18.43 1.46 -2.51
CA ALA A 155 17.62 2.44 -3.19
C ALA A 155 16.33 2.76 -2.44
N ASP A 156 15.89 4.01 -2.58
CA ASP A 156 14.66 4.56 -1.99
C ASP A 156 13.90 5.34 -3.07
N ILE A 157 12.58 5.30 -3.02
CA ILE A 157 11.72 6.02 -3.95
C ILE A 157 11.33 7.37 -3.34
N LYS A 158 11.64 8.46 -4.06
CA LYS A 158 11.39 9.83 -3.62
C LYS A 158 9.90 10.07 -3.36
N SER A 159 9.57 10.38 -2.09
CA SER A 159 8.19 10.71 -1.69
C SER A 159 7.14 9.76 -2.27
N PHE A 160 7.39 8.45 -2.16
CA PHE A 160 6.61 7.41 -2.85
C PHE A 160 5.10 7.58 -2.66
N PHE A 161 4.64 7.68 -1.39
CA PHE A 161 3.21 7.78 -1.08
C PHE A 161 2.54 9.03 -1.68
N ASP A 162 3.29 10.12 -1.88
CA ASP A 162 2.79 11.35 -2.46
C ASP A 162 2.79 11.33 -4.01
N ASN A 163 3.51 10.37 -4.60
CA ASN A 163 3.70 10.29 -6.05
C ASN A 163 3.03 9.08 -6.72
N VAL A 164 2.32 8.24 -5.98
CA VAL A 164 1.55 7.12 -6.57
C VAL A 164 0.55 7.67 -7.59
N ASP A 165 0.70 7.30 -8.86
CA ASP A 165 -0.21 7.73 -9.92
C ASP A 165 -1.53 6.96 -9.84
N HIS A 166 -2.65 7.67 -9.72
CA HIS A 166 -3.97 7.08 -9.58
C HIS A 166 -4.39 6.26 -10.81
N THR A 167 -3.99 6.68 -12.00
CA THR A 167 -4.34 5.99 -13.25
C THR A 167 -3.68 4.62 -13.29
N TRP A 168 -2.36 4.56 -13.06
CA TRP A 168 -1.62 3.31 -13.01
C TRP A 168 -2.09 2.40 -11.89
N LEU A 169 -2.32 2.95 -10.69
CA LEU A 169 -2.85 2.15 -9.58
C LEU A 169 -4.19 1.51 -9.93
N MET A 170 -5.10 2.27 -10.53
CA MET A 170 -6.40 1.74 -10.95
C MET A 170 -6.29 0.70 -12.06
N GLU A 171 -5.34 0.85 -13.00
CA GLU A 171 -5.10 -0.18 -14.02
C GLU A 171 -4.55 -1.48 -13.40
N PHE A 172 -3.63 -1.39 -12.44
CA PHE A 172 -3.15 -2.57 -11.71
C PHE A 172 -4.27 -3.28 -10.95
N LEU A 173 -5.14 -2.52 -10.27
CA LEU A 173 -6.28 -3.10 -9.57
C LEU A 173 -7.29 -3.75 -10.52
N LYS A 174 -7.57 -3.16 -11.68
CA LYS A 174 -8.47 -3.72 -12.71
C LYS A 174 -7.92 -4.98 -13.36
N HIS A 175 -6.62 -5.21 -13.29
CA HIS A 175 -6.03 -6.46 -13.75
C HIS A 175 -6.60 -7.66 -12.97
N ASP A 176 -6.83 -7.50 -11.67
CA ASP A 176 -7.23 -8.57 -10.75
C ASP A 176 -8.68 -8.43 -10.25
N ILE A 177 -9.28 -7.25 -10.36
CA ILE A 177 -10.59 -6.92 -9.79
C ILE A 177 -11.52 -6.39 -10.88
N GLU A 178 -12.67 -7.02 -11.04
CA GLU A 178 -13.73 -6.62 -11.97
C GLU A 178 -14.92 -5.94 -11.27
N ASP A 179 -14.98 -5.98 -9.93
CA ASP A 179 -16.05 -5.31 -9.17
C ASP A 179 -15.96 -3.79 -9.30
N LYS A 180 -16.79 -3.23 -10.22
CA LYS A 180 -16.84 -1.79 -10.52
C LYS A 180 -17.17 -0.94 -9.28
N ASN A 181 -17.97 -1.47 -8.36
CA ASN A 181 -18.37 -0.74 -7.15
C ASN A 181 -17.23 -0.69 -6.14
N PHE A 182 -16.52 -1.78 -5.97
CA PHE A 182 -15.33 -1.84 -5.13
C PHE A 182 -14.25 -0.86 -5.65
N LEU A 183 -13.94 -0.91 -6.94
CA LEU A 183 -13.00 0.01 -7.59
C LEU A 183 -13.43 1.47 -7.50
N ARG A 184 -14.75 1.75 -7.61
CA ARG A 184 -15.30 3.10 -7.44
C ARG A 184 -15.00 3.68 -6.05
N TYR A 185 -15.14 2.89 -4.99
CA TYR A 185 -14.82 3.36 -3.65
C TYR A 185 -13.32 3.58 -3.44
N ILE A 186 -12.45 2.73 -4.00
CA ILE A 186 -11.01 2.99 -4.00
C ILE A 186 -10.72 4.34 -4.68
N SER A 187 -11.27 4.56 -5.87
CA SER A 187 -11.11 5.83 -6.59
C SER A 187 -11.61 7.03 -5.79
N ARG A 188 -12.75 6.91 -5.08
CA ARG A 188 -13.27 7.97 -4.21
C ARG A 188 -12.34 8.26 -3.04
N PHE A 189 -11.75 7.26 -2.40
CA PHE A 189 -10.75 7.45 -1.34
C PHE A 189 -9.48 8.13 -1.84
N LEU A 190 -8.99 7.75 -3.00
CA LEU A 190 -7.81 8.38 -3.61
C LEU A 190 -8.06 9.87 -3.92
N LYS A 191 -9.29 10.23 -4.31
CA LYS A 191 -9.70 11.59 -4.70
C LYS A 191 -10.38 12.37 -3.59
N SER A 192 -10.40 11.89 -2.35
CA SER A 192 -11.11 12.58 -1.26
C SER A 192 -10.50 13.93 -0.89
N GLY A 193 -9.26 14.19 -1.28
CA GLY A 193 -8.54 15.42 -0.96
C GLY A 193 -8.01 15.46 0.47
N VAL A 194 -7.37 16.56 0.77
CA VAL A 194 -6.73 16.82 2.07
C VAL A 194 -7.16 18.18 2.57
N ILE A 195 -7.44 18.30 3.87
CA ILE A 195 -7.62 19.60 4.53
C ILE A 195 -6.41 19.86 5.43
N GLU A 196 -5.80 21.01 5.20
CA GLU A 196 -4.67 21.54 5.95
C GLU A 196 -4.92 23.02 6.23
N ASP A 197 -4.80 23.44 7.50
CA ASP A 197 -5.08 24.80 7.95
C ASP A 197 -6.42 25.37 7.43
N LEU A 198 -7.47 24.54 7.51
CA LEU A 198 -8.84 24.86 7.05
C LEU A 198 -8.97 25.06 5.53
N LYS A 199 -7.93 24.79 4.75
CA LYS A 199 -7.96 24.87 3.28
C LYS A 199 -8.04 23.46 2.68
N TYR A 200 -8.89 23.33 1.67
CA TYR A 200 -9.02 22.08 0.92
C TYR A 200 -8.02 22.04 -0.23
N TYR A 201 -7.35 20.90 -0.38
CA TYR A 201 -6.45 20.59 -1.49
C TYR A 201 -6.94 19.32 -2.19
N GLU A 202 -7.07 19.40 -3.49
CA GLU A 202 -7.38 18.23 -4.31
C GLU A 202 -6.23 17.22 -4.29
N SER A 203 -6.57 15.95 -4.49
CA SER A 203 -5.61 14.84 -4.54
C SER A 203 -5.66 14.18 -5.91
N ASP A 204 -4.80 14.65 -6.83
CA ASP A 204 -4.70 14.09 -8.19
C ASP A 204 -3.74 12.92 -8.27
N LYS A 205 -2.88 12.77 -7.27
CA LYS A 205 -1.90 11.70 -7.11
C LYS A 205 -1.67 11.41 -5.63
N GLY A 206 -0.96 10.33 -5.37
CA GLY A 206 -0.59 9.91 -4.03
C GLY A 206 -1.69 9.11 -3.34
N THR A 207 -1.31 8.51 -2.23
CA THR A 207 -2.22 7.85 -1.30
C THR A 207 -2.12 8.56 0.04
N PRO A 208 -3.24 8.91 0.72
CA PRO A 208 -3.18 9.62 1.98
C PRO A 208 -2.32 8.86 3.02
N GLN A 209 -1.20 9.44 3.45
CA GLN A 209 -0.39 8.85 4.52
C GLN A 209 -1.22 8.81 5.81
N GLY A 210 -1.54 7.61 6.30
CA GLY A 210 -2.40 7.40 7.48
C GLY A 210 -3.76 6.78 7.17
N GLY A 211 -4.14 6.68 5.89
CA GLY A 211 -5.31 5.88 5.49
C GLY A 211 -5.03 4.37 5.66
N LEU A 212 -6.01 3.62 6.19
CA LEU A 212 -5.85 2.18 6.45
C LEU A 212 -5.68 1.35 5.15
N ILE A 213 -6.15 1.84 4.02
CA ILE A 213 -6.04 1.19 2.72
C ILE A 213 -4.71 1.51 2.01
N SER A 214 -4.06 2.64 2.33
CA SER A 214 -2.87 3.13 1.62
C SER A 214 -1.70 2.15 1.63
N PRO A 215 -1.38 1.42 2.72
CA PRO A 215 -0.28 0.47 2.73
C PRO A 215 -0.43 -0.68 1.74
N VAL A 216 -1.62 -1.26 1.62
CA VAL A 216 -1.85 -2.36 0.68
C VAL A 216 -1.88 -1.84 -0.77
N LEU A 217 -2.43 -0.65 -1.03
CA LEU A 217 -2.39 -0.03 -2.36
C LEU A 217 -0.95 0.28 -2.81
N ALA A 218 -0.12 0.76 -1.88
CA ALA A 218 1.31 0.95 -2.08
C ALA A 218 2.02 -0.35 -2.47
N ASN A 219 1.74 -1.43 -1.76
CA ASN A 219 2.28 -2.75 -2.09
C ASN A 219 1.78 -3.26 -3.45
N VAL A 220 0.51 -3.05 -3.80
CA VAL A 220 0.00 -3.40 -5.14
C VAL A 220 0.75 -2.63 -6.22
N TYR A 221 0.96 -1.33 -6.03
CA TYR A 221 1.70 -0.52 -7.00
C TYR A 221 3.12 -1.04 -7.22
N LEU A 222 3.88 -1.24 -6.14
CA LEU A 222 5.27 -1.70 -6.22
C LEU A 222 5.39 -3.17 -6.66
N HIS A 223 4.40 -4.00 -6.40
CA HIS A 223 4.35 -5.36 -6.94
C HIS A 223 4.42 -5.36 -8.46
N TYR A 224 3.63 -4.52 -9.13
CA TYR A 224 3.64 -4.42 -10.60
C TYR A 224 4.82 -3.62 -11.15
N VAL A 225 5.20 -2.54 -10.46
CA VAL A 225 6.26 -1.64 -10.94
C VAL A 225 7.65 -2.23 -10.71
N LEU A 226 7.90 -2.81 -9.55
CA LEU A 226 9.23 -3.23 -9.11
C LEU A 226 9.35 -4.76 -8.99
N ASP A 227 8.51 -5.40 -8.17
CA ASP A 227 8.71 -6.80 -7.78
C ASP A 227 8.64 -7.74 -9.00
N LEU A 228 7.55 -7.68 -9.78
CA LEU A 228 7.37 -8.50 -10.98
C LEU A 228 8.37 -8.12 -12.08
N TRP A 229 8.64 -6.83 -12.26
CA TRP A 229 9.61 -6.36 -13.24
C TRP A 229 10.99 -6.94 -12.95
N PHE A 230 11.43 -6.90 -11.69
CA PHE A 230 12.73 -7.44 -11.33
C PHE A 230 12.74 -8.98 -11.43
N GLU A 231 11.86 -9.67 -10.70
CA GLU A 231 11.90 -11.13 -10.56
C GLU A 231 11.58 -11.88 -11.87
N LYS A 232 10.70 -11.33 -12.71
CA LYS A 232 10.25 -11.98 -13.95
C LYS A 232 10.85 -11.36 -15.22
N GLY A 233 11.21 -10.08 -15.19
CA GLY A 233 11.68 -9.36 -16.37
C GLY A 233 13.19 -9.18 -16.44
N ILE A 234 13.84 -8.89 -15.33
CA ILE A 234 15.28 -8.57 -15.26
C ILE A 234 16.09 -9.79 -14.84
N LYS A 235 15.83 -10.33 -13.68
CA LYS A 235 16.61 -11.43 -13.08
C LYS A 235 16.86 -12.61 -14.01
N PRO A 236 15.91 -13.11 -14.83
CA PRO A 236 16.18 -14.21 -15.75
C PRO A 236 17.16 -13.89 -16.89
N LYS A 237 17.47 -12.61 -17.13
CA LYS A 237 18.38 -12.16 -18.19
C LYS A 237 19.81 -11.95 -17.68
N LEU A 238 19.99 -11.88 -16.37
CA LEU A 238 21.30 -11.71 -15.76
C LEU A 238 22.11 -13.01 -15.84
N LYS A 239 23.41 -12.88 -15.99
CA LYS A 239 24.35 -14.00 -15.99
C LYS A 239 24.70 -14.43 -14.55
N GLY A 240 24.75 -13.45 -13.65
CA GLY A 240 25.01 -13.65 -12.23
C GLY A 240 23.77 -13.86 -11.39
N GLU A 241 24.00 -14.23 -10.13
CA GLU A 241 22.93 -14.29 -9.14
C GLU A 241 22.51 -12.87 -8.75
N ALA A 242 21.18 -12.65 -8.64
CA ALA A 242 20.63 -11.39 -8.15
C ALA A 242 19.39 -11.61 -7.29
N TYR A 243 19.23 -10.78 -6.24
CA TYR A 243 18.17 -10.94 -5.23
C TYR A 243 17.62 -9.59 -4.82
N LEU A 244 16.29 -9.45 -4.80
CA LEU A 244 15.56 -8.27 -4.32
C LEU A 244 15.02 -8.54 -2.93
N VAL A 245 15.18 -7.57 -2.02
CA VAL A 245 14.47 -7.52 -0.74
C VAL A 245 13.87 -6.13 -0.58
N ARG A 246 12.55 -6.06 -0.43
CA ARG A 246 11.80 -4.80 -0.30
C ARG A 246 11.01 -4.73 1.01
N TYR A 247 11.14 -3.60 1.69
CA TYR A 247 10.32 -3.25 2.86
C TYR A 247 9.60 -1.92 2.59
N CYS A 248 8.34 -1.95 2.20
CA CYS A 248 7.57 -0.79 1.70
C CYS A 248 8.22 -0.20 0.45
N ASP A 249 8.65 1.05 0.49
CA ASP A 249 9.35 1.82 -0.53
C ASP A 249 10.87 1.72 -0.44
N ASP A 250 11.42 1.31 0.71
CA ASP A 250 12.85 0.98 0.85
C ASP A 250 13.13 -0.41 0.26
N PHE A 251 14.19 -0.54 -0.54
CA PHE A 251 14.57 -1.84 -1.09
C PHE A 251 16.07 -1.95 -1.38
N ILE A 252 16.53 -3.19 -1.37
CA ILE A 252 17.90 -3.56 -1.67
C ILE A 252 17.89 -4.58 -2.79
N ILE A 253 18.75 -4.40 -3.80
CA ILE A 253 19.05 -5.42 -4.81
C ILE A 253 20.50 -5.83 -4.67
N MET A 254 20.74 -7.12 -4.49
CA MET A 254 22.05 -7.72 -4.34
C MET A 254 22.45 -8.41 -5.64
N PHE A 255 23.69 -8.24 -6.09
CA PHE A 255 24.19 -8.73 -7.36
C PHE A 255 25.54 -9.46 -7.22
N GLN A 256 25.78 -10.42 -8.10
CA GLN A 256 27.07 -11.07 -8.24
C GLN A 256 28.08 -10.19 -8.98
N TYR A 257 27.66 -9.49 -10.04
CA TYR A 257 28.52 -8.71 -10.92
C TYR A 257 28.19 -7.22 -10.88
N GLU A 258 29.25 -6.37 -10.88
CA GLU A 258 29.13 -4.91 -10.82
C GLU A 258 28.46 -4.33 -12.07
N ASN A 259 28.88 -4.78 -13.25
CA ASN A 259 28.32 -4.30 -14.50
C ASN A 259 26.81 -4.57 -14.62
N GLU A 260 26.32 -5.70 -14.11
CA GLU A 260 24.89 -6.00 -14.07
C GLU A 260 24.15 -5.10 -13.07
N ALA A 261 24.77 -4.81 -11.93
CA ALA A 261 24.21 -3.88 -10.96
C ALA A 261 24.05 -2.46 -11.57
N GLN A 262 25.06 -1.98 -12.29
CA GLN A 262 25.03 -0.69 -12.99
C GLN A 262 23.98 -0.66 -14.10
N GLU A 263 23.91 -1.69 -14.93
CA GLU A 263 22.90 -1.82 -15.99
C GLU A 263 21.48 -1.81 -15.41
N VAL A 264 21.24 -2.62 -14.36
CA VAL A 264 19.92 -2.69 -13.73
C VAL A 264 19.54 -1.37 -13.06
N TYR A 265 20.49 -0.63 -12.51
CA TYR A 265 20.24 0.69 -11.94
C TYR A 265 19.70 1.69 -12.99
N GLU A 266 20.30 1.73 -14.18
CA GLU A 266 19.81 2.60 -15.26
C GLU A 266 18.42 2.14 -15.76
N LEU A 267 18.21 0.84 -15.94
CA LEU A 267 16.91 0.29 -16.29
C LEU A 267 15.84 0.56 -15.21
N LEU A 268 16.22 0.55 -13.94
CA LEU A 268 15.34 0.88 -12.83
C LEU A 268 14.87 2.33 -12.88
N LYS A 269 15.77 3.29 -13.18
CA LYS A 269 15.41 4.70 -13.35
C LYS A 269 14.38 4.89 -14.46
N GLU A 270 14.63 4.27 -15.61
CA GLU A 270 13.68 4.30 -16.74
C GLU A 270 12.33 3.67 -16.36
N ARG A 271 12.38 2.54 -15.66
CA ARG A 271 11.19 1.82 -15.18
C ARG A 271 10.36 2.68 -14.26
N LEU A 272 10.96 3.28 -13.24
CA LEU A 272 10.27 4.14 -12.27
C LEU A 272 9.67 5.37 -12.97
N LYS A 273 10.42 6.03 -13.85
CA LYS A 273 9.95 7.19 -14.63
C LYS A 273 8.71 6.86 -15.46
N LYS A 274 8.65 5.67 -16.10
CA LYS A 274 7.45 5.21 -16.82
C LYS A 274 6.19 5.21 -15.94
N PHE A 275 6.35 4.91 -14.67
CA PHE A 275 5.27 4.87 -13.68
C PHE A 275 5.23 6.11 -12.79
N LYS A 276 5.79 7.23 -13.28
CA LYS A 276 5.77 8.54 -12.61
C LYS A 276 6.39 8.54 -11.21
N LEU A 277 7.37 7.67 -11.01
CA LEU A 277 8.19 7.60 -9.81
C LEU A 277 9.64 7.98 -10.13
N GLU A 278 10.39 8.39 -9.09
CA GLU A 278 11.80 8.76 -9.17
C GLU A 278 12.55 8.15 -7.99
N LEU A 279 13.84 7.82 -8.20
CA LEU A 279 14.74 7.47 -7.10
C LEU A 279 15.09 8.71 -6.28
N ALA A 280 15.31 8.54 -4.98
CA ALA A 280 15.76 9.61 -4.09
C ALA A 280 17.26 9.87 -4.30
N GLU A 281 17.62 10.96 -4.97
CA GLU A 281 19.02 11.30 -5.30
C GLU A 281 19.90 11.57 -4.06
N GLU A 282 19.34 12.06 -2.95
CA GLU A 282 20.10 12.41 -1.75
C GLU A 282 20.78 11.20 -1.09
N LYS A 283 20.20 9.99 -1.22
CA LYS A 283 20.84 8.74 -0.79
C LYS A 283 21.82 8.21 -1.84
N ASN A 284 21.64 8.61 -3.12
CA ASN A 284 22.36 8.07 -4.26
C ASN A 284 23.60 8.89 -4.69
N LYS A 285 23.91 10.04 -4.05
CA LYS A 285 25.12 10.84 -4.37
C LYS A 285 26.45 10.13 -4.06
N ASN A 286 26.44 9.12 -3.22
CA ASN A 286 27.49 8.12 -3.13
C ASN A 286 26.87 6.82 -3.62
N THR A 287 26.85 6.63 -4.93
CA THR A 287 26.23 5.49 -5.62
C THR A 287 26.54 4.22 -4.88
N SER A 288 25.57 3.73 -4.24
CA SER A 288 25.76 2.78 -3.19
C SER A 288 25.80 1.38 -3.77
N PHE A 289 26.77 1.17 -4.65
CA PHE A 289 27.25 -0.17 -4.87
C PHE A 289 28.27 -0.46 -3.77
N TRP A 290 27.82 -1.03 -2.68
CA TRP A 290 28.71 -1.51 -1.66
C TRP A 290 29.30 -2.82 -2.15
N LYS A 291 30.64 -2.87 -2.25
CA LYS A 291 31.35 -4.13 -2.39
C LYS A 291 31.35 -4.80 -1.03
N ILE A 292 30.85 -6.03 -0.96
CA ILE A 292 30.84 -6.87 0.24
C ILE A 292 32.17 -7.63 0.33
#